data_9141af0bc2eb90d98f3b538e1602e070
#
_entry.id   9141af0bc2eb90d98f3b538e1602e070
#
_cell.length_a   1.000
_cell.length_b   1.000
_cell.length_c   1.000
_cell.angle_alpha   90.00
_cell.angle_beta   90.00
_cell.angle_gamma   90.00
#
_symmetry.space_group_name_H-M   'P 1'
#
loop_
_entity.id
_entity.type
_entity.pdbx_description
1 polymer ?
#
loop_
_entity_poly.entity_id
_entity_poly.type
_entity_poly.pdbx_seq_one_letter_code
_entity_poly.pdbx_strand_id
1 'polypeptide(L)'
;MLERTGSSFLQCPEAPNIMQVRMKQFNLCFLGFGNVGRALARLLTTKNAELRDSYGVCWRITGVATRRMGWLADENGIDVSQLLANREFRGSSSGGITAWLNLARPDVLFETTSLNPETGQPAIDYLRAALQAGAHAITANKGAIVYGYNELSRLAGVTGRSFMFESTVLDSAPVFSLFRETLPAVKLRGFSGAFNSTTNVIIETMEEGRSFEEGVKTAQELGVTETDPGHDVDGWDSTMKVCALARVLMKSALLPADVQREGIRGLSPRQLQKARSEGRPYKLMSRVRVAEDGTVEASVRPEQVAITEPLGGVRGTSLAIHFELDVMPGLTIISHRPNLQSTAYGLLADFLNIRI
;
A
#
# COMPACT_ATOMS: atom_id res chain seq x y z
N MET A 1 -27.11 -70.52 -22.42
CA MET A 1 -27.54 -69.50 -21.50
C MET A 1 -26.31 -68.67 -21.17
N LEU A 2 -26.18 -67.51 -21.79
CA LEU A 2 -25.08 -66.55 -21.53
C LEU A 2 -25.78 -65.25 -21.17
N GLU A 3 -25.67 -64.89 -19.88
CA GLU A 3 -26.17 -63.64 -19.35
C GLU A 3 -25.31 -62.53 -19.84
N ARG A 4 -25.93 -61.48 -20.39
CA ARG A 4 -25.28 -60.19 -20.74
C ARG A 4 -25.18 -59.29 -19.46
N THR A 5 -23.98 -59.08 -18.99
CA THR A 5 -23.70 -58.06 -17.97
C THR A 5 -23.86 -56.68 -18.60
N GLY A 6 -24.78 -55.90 -18.06
CA GLY A 6 -25.02 -54.52 -18.46
C GLY A 6 -23.87 -53.59 -18.04
N SER A 7 -23.34 -52.88 -19.02
CA SER A 7 -22.39 -51.78 -18.83
C SER A 7 -23.14 -50.56 -18.28
N SER A 8 -22.90 -50.23 -17.02
CA SER A 8 -23.35 -48.96 -16.44
C SER A 8 -22.43 -47.85 -16.92
N PHE A 9 -22.89 -47.06 -17.87
CA PHE A 9 -22.25 -45.79 -18.21
C PHE A 9 -22.37 -44.84 -17.00
N LEU A 10 -21.22 -44.53 -16.38
CA LEU A 10 -21.11 -43.42 -15.47
C LEU A 10 -21.42 -42.15 -16.26
N GLN A 11 -22.58 -41.56 -16.02
CA GLN A 11 -22.89 -40.21 -16.47
C GLN A 11 -21.93 -39.26 -15.75
N CYS A 12 -21.07 -38.57 -16.51
CA CYS A 12 -20.35 -37.43 -16.00
C CYS A 12 -21.37 -36.40 -15.46
N PRO A 13 -21.19 -35.86 -14.24
CA PRO A 13 -22.03 -34.78 -13.78
C PRO A 13 -21.90 -33.61 -14.74
N GLU A 14 -23.03 -33.04 -15.13
CA GLU A 14 -23.07 -31.78 -15.89
C GLU A 14 -22.16 -30.76 -15.23
N ALA A 15 -21.33 -30.11 -16.03
CA ALA A 15 -20.45 -29.03 -15.55
C ALA A 15 -21.32 -28.00 -14.83
N PRO A 16 -20.87 -27.51 -13.64
CA PRO A 16 -21.64 -26.53 -12.89
C PRO A 16 -21.90 -25.33 -13.79
N ASN A 17 -23.13 -24.88 -13.82
CA ASN A 17 -23.61 -23.68 -14.50
C ASN A 17 -22.63 -22.54 -14.17
N ILE A 18 -21.83 -22.12 -15.15
CA ILE A 18 -20.89 -21.00 -14.98
C ILE A 18 -21.77 -19.79 -14.67
N MET A 19 -21.80 -19.37 -13.40
CA MET A 19 -22.47 -18.15 -12.98
C MET A 19 -22.05 -17.06 -13.95
N GLN A 20 -22.99 -16.54 -14.75
CA GLN A 20 -22.73 -15.40 -15.63
C GLN A 20 -22.26 -14.26 -14.74
N VAL A 21 -20.96 -13.93 -14.80
CA VAL A 21 -20.37 -12.82 -14.06
C VAL A 21 -21.07 -11.55 -14.55
N ARG A 22 -21.85 -10.90 -13.66
CA ARG A 22 -22.57 -9.67 -14.02
C ARG A 22 -21.55 -8.57 -14.32
N MET A 23 -21.54 -8.12 -15.57
CA MET A 23 -20.64 -7.04 -16.02
C MET A 23 -21.03 -5.70 -15.39
N LYS A 24 -20.05 -5.00 -14.83
CA LYS A 24 -20.21 -3.66 -14.28
C LYS A 24 -19.16 -2.72 -14.84
N GLN A 25 -19.60 -1.58 -15.37
CA GLN A 25 -18.72 -0.51 -15.86
C GLN A 25 -18.36 0.43 -14.74
N PHE A 26 -17.07 0.75 -14.60
CA PHE A 26 -16.53 1.69 -13.61
C PHE A 26 -15.87 2.90 -14.29
N ASN A 27 -16.23 4.08 -13.84
CA ASN A 27 -15.52 5.32 -14.14
C ASN A 27 -14.42 5.51 -13.10
N LEU A 28 -13.17 5.53 -13.54
CA LEU A 28 -12.00 5.65 -12.70
C LEU A 28 -11.41 7.05 -12.80
N CYS A 29 -11.13 7.66 -11.66
CA CYS A 29 -10.41 8.93 -11.59
C CYS A 29 -9.09 8.79 -10.86
N PHE A 30 -8.06 9.48 -11.34
CA PHE A 30 -6.73 9.49 -10.78
C PHE A 30 -6.38 10.89 -10.29
N LEU A 31 -6.16 11.02 -8.99
CA LEU A 31 -5.62 12.21 -8.37
C LEU A 31 -4.16 11.96 -8.01
N GLY A 32 -3.25 12.58 -8.77
CA GLY A 32 -1.88 12.11 -8.92
C GLY A 32 -1.75 11.09 -10.06
N PHE A 33 -0.88 11.40 -11.04
CA PHE A 33 -0.58 10.50 -12.16
C PHE A 33 0.93 10.44 -12.39
N GLY A 34 1.64 10.26 -11.27
CA GLY A 34 3.08 10.01 -11.20
C GLY A 34 3.42 8.54 -11.47
N ASN A 35 4.50 8.05 -10.89
CA ASN A 35 4.98 6.68 -11.09
C ASN A 35 3.91 5.63 -10.71
N VAL A 36 3.29 5.76 -9.54
CA VAL A 36 2.27 4.82 -9.04
C VAL A 36 1.00 4.86 -9.89
N GLY A 37 0.44 6.04 -10.17
CA GLY A 37 -0.76 6.16 -10.99
C GLY A 37 -0.59 5.62 -12.41
N ARG A 38 0.58 5.87 -13.02
CA ARG A 38 0.93 5.32 -14.35
C ARG A 38 1.12 3.80 -14.31
N ALA A 39 1.75 3.27 -13.26
CA ALA A 39 1.90 1.83 -13.07
C ALA A 39 0.53 1.14 -12.92
N LEU A 40 -0.40 1.74 -12.17
CA LEU A 40 -1.76 1.24 -12.05
C LEU A 40 -2.50 1.28 -13.39
N ALA A 41 -2.41 2.36 -14.16
CA ALA A 41 -3.04 2.45 -15.47
C ALA A 41 -2.51 1.39 -16.45
N ARG A 42 -1.18 1.12 -16.44
CA ARG A 42 -0.59 0.01 -17.21
C ARG A 42 -1.09 -1.35 -16.75
N LEU A 43 -1.16 -1.56 -15.43
CA LEU A 43 -1.62 -2.82 -14.84
C LEU A 43 -3.08 -3.10 -15.19
N LEU A 44 -3.96 -2.11 -15.09
CA LEU A 44 -5.36 -2.19 -15.52
C LEU A 44 -5.47 -2.56 -16.99
N THR A 45 -4.66 -1.95 -17.85
CA THR A 45 -4.62 -2.26 -19.30
C THR A 45 -4.16 -3.69 -19.53
N THR A 46 -3.07 -4.11 -18.89
CA THR A 46 -2.50 -5.46 -19.06
C THR A 46 -3.47 -6.55 -18.58
N LYS A 47 -4.17 -6.30 -17.48
CA LYS A 47 -5.13 -7.24 -16.88
C LYS A 47 -6.57 -7.07 -17.37
N ASN A 48 -6.81 -6.24 -18.40
CA ASN A 48 -8.16 -5.88 -18.82
C ASN A 48 -9.04 -7.10 -19.17
N ALA A 49 -8.50 -8.09 -19.86
CA ALA A 49 -9.24 -9.32 -20.18
C ALA A 49 -9.59 -10.11 -18.92
N GLU A 50 -8.63 -10.31 -18.01
CA GLU A 50 -8.85 -11.00 -16.73
C GLU A 50 -9.90 -10.28 -15.87
N LEU A 51 -9.82 -8.95 -15.77
CA LEU A 51 -10.77 -8.11 -15.02
C LEU A 51 -12.20 -8.29 -15.57
N ARG A 52 -12.35 -8.28 -16.89
CA ARG A 52 -13.63 -8.47 -17.53
C ARG A 52 -14.15 -9.89 -17.33
N ASP A 53 -13.36 -10.90 -17.67
CA ASP A 53 -13.82 -12.28 -17.83
C ASP A 53 -13.97 -13.00 -16.47
N SER A 54 -13.09 -12.69 -15.49
CA SER A 54 -13.08 -13.33 -14.17
C SER A 54 -13.78 -12.53 -13.08
N TYR A 55 -13.77 -11.18 -13.18
CA TYR A 55 -14.31 -10.30 -12.14
C TYR A 55 -15.54 -9.50 -12.60
N GLY A 56 -15.93 -9.56 -13.87
CA GLY A 56 -17.04 -8.78 -14.41
C GLY A 56 -16.80 -7.28 -14.42
N VAL A 57 -15.54 -6.86 -14.36
CA VAL A 57 -15.14 -5.46 -14.26
C VAL A 57 -14.77 -4.92 -15.63
N CYS A 58 -15.58 -3.98 -16.13
CA CYS A 58 -15.20 -3.07 -17.21
C CYS A 58 -14.84 -1.73 -16.61
N TRP A 59 -13.89 -1.02 -17.20
CA TRP A 59 -13.44 0.26 -16.67
C TRP A 59 -13.09 1.24 -17.78
N ARG A 60 -13.12 2.53 -17.45
CA ARG A 60 -12.57 3.62 -18.25
C ARG A 60 -12.05 4.71 -17.32
N ILE A 61 -11.03 5.45 -17.73
CA ILE A 61 -10.52 6.60 -17.00
C ILE A 61 -11.33 7.82 -17.45
N THR A 62 -12.09 8.42 -16.55
CA THR A 62 -12.90 9.61 -16.84
C THR A 62 -12.30 10.89 -16.27
N GLY A 63 -11.30 10.79 -15.41
CA GLY A 63 -10.63 11.96 -14.86
C GLY A 63 -9.19 11.69 -14.45
N VAL A 64 -8.32 12.67 -14.71
CA VAL A 64 -6.92 12.69 -14.24
C VAL A 64 -6.60 14.10 -13.78
N ALA A 65 -6.10 14.24 -12.56
CA ALA A 65 -5.68 15.53 -12.04
C ALA A 65 -4.25 15.47 -11.50
N THR A 66 -3.43 16.42 -11.92
CA THR A 66 -2.06 16.61 -11.41
C THR A 66 -1.72 18.09 -11.41
N ARG A 67 -0.69 18.47 -10.63
CA ARG A 67 -0.21 19.86 -10.63
C ARG A 67 0.24 20.34 -12.02
N ARG A 68 0.76 19.44 -12.87
CA ARG A 68 1.23 19.77 -14.22
C ARG A 68 0.12 19.78 -15.27
N MET A 69 -0.78 18.78 -15.23
CA MET A 69 -1.84 18.60 -16.22
C MET A 69 -3.09 19.43 -15.90
N GLY A 70 -3.24 19.92 -14.66
CA GLY A 70 -4.50 20.50 -14.19
C GLY A 70 -5.56 19.42 -13.97
N TRP A 71 -6.81 19.79 -14.09
CA TRP A 71 -8.01 18.96 -13.88
C TRP A 71 -8.57 18.51 -15.23
N LEU A 72 -8.20 17.33 -15.69
CA LEU A 72 -8.68 16.73 -16.94
C LEU A 72 -9.89 15.84 -16.64
N ALA A 73 -11.00 16.03 -17.35
CA ALA A 73 -12.20 15.21 -17.26
C ALA A 73 -12.80 14.97 -18.64
N ASP A 74 -13.26 13.74 -18.90
CA ASP A 74 -14.04 13.34 -20.05
C ASP A 74 -14.97 12.20 -19.66
N GLU A 75 -16.27 12.43 -19.62
CA GLU A 75 -17.26 11.42 -19.24
C GLU A 75 -17.32 10.22 -20.19
N ASN A 76 -16.84 10.37 -21.43
CA ASN A 76 -16.79 9.31 -22.42
C ASN A 76 -15.53 8.42 -22.27
N GLY A 77 -14.55 8.89 -21.52
CA GLY A 77 -13.28 8.19 -21.24
C GLY A 77 -12.09 8.80 -21.95
N ILE A 78 -11.00 8.92 -21.23
CA ILE A 78 -9.72 9.43 -21.69
C ILE A 78 -8.90 8.26 -22.22
N ASP A 79 -8.27 8.43 -23.38
CA ASP A 79 -7.40 7.44 -24.01
C ASP A 79 -6.16 7.18 -23.12
N VAL A 80 -6.09 5.97 -22.54
CA VAL A 80 -5.02 5.56 -21.65
C VAL A 80 -3.66 5.53 -22.35
N SER A 81 -3.62 5.18 -23.63
CA SER A 81 -2.38 5.14 -24.40
C SER A 81 -1.75 6.54 -24.54
N GLN A 82 -2.58 7.54 -24.73
CA GLN A 82 -2.16 8.94 -24.80
C GLN A 82 -1.71 9.44 -23.42
N LEU A 83 -2.43 9.09 -22.35
CA LEU A 83 -2.00 9.42 -20.98
C LEU A 83 -0.63 8.83 -20.65
N LEU A 84 -0.38 7.58 -21.01
CA LEU A 84 0.88 6.90 -20.76
C LEU A 84 2.03 7.42 -21.66
N ALA A 85 1.72 7.91 -22.85
CA ALA A 85 2.71 8.48 -23.78
C ALA A 85 3.17 9.90 -23.42
N ASN A 86 2.77 10.44 -22.26
CA ASN A 86 3.10 11.82 -21.85
C ASN A 86 2.68 12.91 -22.84
N ARG A 87 1.66 12.69 -23.65
CA ARG A 87 1.13 13.74 -24.50
C ARG A 87 0.60 14.89 -23.65
N GLU A 88 0.78 16.12 -24.13
CA GLU A 88 0.30 17.31 -23.42
C GLU A 88 -1.24 17.32 -23.41
N PHE A 89 -1.80 16.95 -22.26
CA PHE A 89 -3.19 17.24 -21.96
C PHE A 89 -3.24 18.53 -21.15
N ARG A 90 -4.05 19.46 -21.57
CA ARG A 90 -4.37 20.65 -20.78
C ARG A 90 -5.80 20.50 -20.27
N GLY A 91 -5.94 20.17 -19.01
CA GLY A 91 -7.22 20.21 -18.33
C GLY A 91 -7.68 21.63 -18.06
N SER A 92 -8.96 21.84 -17.80
CA SER A 92 -9.46 23.13 -17.32
C SER A 92 -8.89 23.41 -15.94
N SER A 93 -8.31 24.56 -15.72
CA SER A 93 -7.78 24.97 -14.43
C SER A 93 -8.84 25.53 -13.47
N SER A 94 -10.11 25.62 -13.91
CA SER A 94 -11.17 26.30 -13.19
C SER A 94 -12.07 25.33 -12.43
N GLY A 95 -12.17 25.47 -11.11
CA GLY A 95 -13.23 24.90 -10.31
C GLY A 95 -12.82 23.93 -9.19
N GLY A 96 -11.58 23.52 -9.12
CA GLY A 96 -11.10 22.62 -8.03
C GLY A 96 -11.70 21.22 -8.05
N ILE A 97 -11.51 20.48 -6.96
CA ILE A 97 -11.87 19.05 -6.85
C ILE A 97 -13.36 18.79 -7.10
N THR A 98 -14.26 19.59 -6.51
CA THR A 98 -15.70 19.35 -6.59
C THR A 98 -16.23 19.51 -8.03
N ALA A 99 -15.82 20.56 -8.73
CA ALA A 99 -16.22 20.77 -10.12
C ALA A 99 -15.70 19.66 -11.03
N TRP A 100 -14.44 19.21 -10.80
CA TRP A 100 -13.84 18.13 -11.55
C TRP A 100 -14.56 16.79 -11.32
N LEU A 101 -14.89 16.43 -10.07
CA LEU A 101 -15.65 15.23 -9.75
C LEU A 101 -17.04 15.23 -10.40
N ASN A 102 -17.70 16.38 -10.43
CA ASN A 102 -19.01 16.52 -11.09
C ASN A 102 -18.96 16.28 -12.61
N LEU A 103 -17.84 16.65 -13.26
CA LEU A 103 -17.62 16.40 -14.68
C LEU A 103 -17.18 14.96 -14.95
N ALA A 104 -16.23 14.44 -14.17
CA ALA A 104 -15.65 13.13 -14.38
C ALA A 104 -16.54 11.97 -13.89
N ARG A 105 -17.48 12.23 -12.97
CA ARG A 105 -18.44 11.28 -12.39
C ARG A 105 -17.82 9.94 -12.01
N PRO A 106 -16.81 9.93 -11.13
CA PRO A 106 -16.12 8.69 -10.78
C PRO A 106 -17.00 7.73 -9.98
N ASP A 107 -16.86 6.45 -10.25
CA ASP A 107 -17.25 5.40 -9.32
C ASP A 107 -16.13 5.15 -8.30
N VAL A 108 -14.86 5.33 -8.72
CA VAL A 108 -13.67 5.14 -7.90
C VAL A 108 -12.67 6.27 -8.13
N LEU A 109 -12.20 6.85 -7.05
CA LEU A 109 -11.06 7.76 -7.04
C LEU A 109 -9.81 7.03 -6.50
N PHE A 110 -8.74 7.02 -7.29
CA PHE A 110 -7.39 6.65 -6.83
C PHE A 110 -6.62 7.92 -6.47
N GLU A 111 -6.23 8.03 -5.21
CA GLU A 111 -5.42 9.14 -4.69
C GLU A 111 -3.97 8.66 -4.53
N THR A 112 -3.07 9.21 -5.32
CA THR A 112 -1.64 8.89 -5.37
C THR A 112 -0.79 10.16 -5.44
N THR A 113 -1.20 11.21 -4.73
CA THR A 113 -0.44 12.46 -4.64
C THR A 113 0.74 12.33 -3.69
N SER A 114 1.63 13.32 -3.68
CA SER A 114 2.77 13.35 -2.79
C SER A 114 2.33 13.43 -1.32
N LEU A 115 3.03 12.71 -0.46
CA LEU A 115 2.82 12.74 0.98
C LEU A 115 3.10 14.14 1.55
N ASN A 116 2.18 14.63 2.37
CA ASN A 116 2.46 15.69 3.34
C ASN A 116 2.55 15.04 4.73
N PRO A 117 3.76 14.93 5.31
CA PRO A 117 3.97 14.20 6.55
C PRO A 117 3.47 14.93 7.80
N GLU A 118 3.13 16.22 7.69
CA GLU A 118 2.70 17.04 8.82
C GLU A 118 1.17 17.07 9.00
N THR A 119 0.44 17.08 7.89
CA THR A 119 -1.01 17.32 7.92
C THR A 119 -1.85 16.29 7.15
N GLY A 120 -1.22 15.52 6.27
CA GLY A 120 -1.92 14.64 5.32
C GLY A 120 -2.72 15.39 4.24
N GLN A 121 -2.60 16.71 4.19
CA GLN A 121 -3.28 17.55 3.19
C GLN A 121 -2.44 17.72 1.91
N PRO A 122 -3.06 17.89 0.77
CA PRO A 122 -4.51 17.98 0.50
C PRO A 122 -5.21 16.63 0.27
N ALA A 123 -4.52 15.50 0.45
CA ALA A 123 -5.07 14.16 0.16
C ALA A 123 -6.38 13.89 0.94
N ILE A 124 -6.44 14.29 2.22
CA ILE A 124 -7.64 14.11 3.05
C ILE A 124 -8.85 14.84 2.45
N ASP A 125 -8.67 16.10 2.03
CA ASP A 125 -9.75 16.88 1.43
C ASP A 125 -10.21 16.28 0.09
N TYR A 126 -9.30 15.73 -0.68
CA TYR A 126 -9.62 15.07 -1.94
C TYR A 126 -10.42 13.78 -1.74
N LEU A 127 -10.00 12.94 -0.80
CA LEU A 127 -10.70 11.71 -0.45
C LEU A 127 -12.08 12.00 0.15
N ARG A 128 -12.17 13.02 0.99
CA ARG A 128 -13.45 13.49 1.54
C ARG A 128 -14.40 13.92 0.42
N ALA A 129 -13.94 14.74 -0.51
CA ALA A 129 -14.75 15.20 -1.64
C ALA A 129 -15.23 14.04 -2.52
N ALA A 130 -14.37 13.03 -2.77
CA ALA A 130 -14.74 11.84 -3.53
C ALA A 130 -15.84 11.02 -2.83
N LEU A 131 -15.70 10.76 -1.53
CA LEU A 131 -16.72 10.05 -0.75
C LEU A 131 -18.05 10.81 -0.70
N GLN A 132 -18.01 12.15 -0.56
CA GLN A 132 -19.20 12.99 -0.60
C GLN A 132 -19.87 13.02 -1.98
N ALA A 133 -19.08 12.92 -3.05
CA ALA A 133 -19.59 12.80 -4.42
C ALA A 133 -20.14 11.40 -4.74
N GLY A 134 -20.06 10.45 -3.81
CA GLY A 134 -20.54 9.09 -3.98
C GLY A 134 -19.56 8.15 -4.69
N ALA A 135 -18.28 8.49 -4.77
CA ALA A 135 -17.23 7.61 -5.25
C ALA A 135 -16.61 6.78 -4.12
N HIS A 136 -16.15 5.57 -4.43
CA HIS A 136 -15.23 4.84 -3.56
C HIS A 136 -13.86 5.53 -3.58
N ALA A 137 -13.16 5.56 -2.46
CA ALA A 137 -11.88 6.23 -2.30
C ALA A 137 -10.78 5.21 -1.99
N ILE A 138 -9.74 5.19 -2.82
CA ILE A 138 -8.57 4.30 -2.68
C ILE A 138 -7.32 5.18 -2.65
N THR A 139 -6.44 4.98 -1.66
CA THR A 139 -5.25 5.81 -1.53
C THR A 139 -3.98 4.98 -1.27
N ALA A 140 -2.85 5.48 -1.77
CA ALA A 140 -1.50 5.03 -1.39
C ALA A 140 -0.82 6.01 -0.42
N ASN A 141 -1.53 7.03 0.08
CA ASN A 141 -0.97 8.11 0.87
C ASN A 141 -1.12 7.87 2.37
N LYS A 142 0.00 7.60 3.04
CA LYS A 142 0.07 7.38 4.49
C LYS A 142 -0.49 8.54 5.31
N GLY A 143 -0.29 9.77 4.85
CA GLY A 143 -0.77 10.97 5.55
C GLY A 143 -2.28 10.99 5.73
N ALA A 144 -3.02 10.53 4.73
CA ALA A 144 -4.47 10.41 4.82
C ALA A 144 -4.92 9.43 5.92
N ILE A 145 -4.13 8.37 6.16
CA ILE A 145 -4.42 7.41 7.22
C ILE A 145 -4.04 7.95 8.59
N VAL A 146 -2.84 8.52 8.73
CA VAL A 146 -2.35 9.04 10.01
C VAL A 146 -3.26 10.14 10.55
N TYR A 147 -3.69 11.07 9.70
CA TYR A 147 -4.41 12.28 10.14
C TYR A 147 -5.91 12.25 9.85
N GLY A 148 -6.39 11.47 8.86
CA GLY A 148 -7.76 11.51 8.38
C GLY A 148 -8.57 10.22 8.52
N TYR A 149 -7.95 9.10 8.97
CA TYR A 149 -8.59 7.77 8.95
C TYR A 149 -9.97 7.72 9.58
N ASN A 150 -10.12 8.23 10.81
CA ASN A 150 -11.39 8.13 11.55
C ASN A 150 -12.52 8.89 10.84
N GLU A 151 -12.22 10.08 10.33
CA GLU A 151 -13.17 10.90 9.58
C GLU A 151 -13.55 10.23 8.26
N LEU A 152 -12.56 9.84 7.46
CA LEU A 152 -12.77 9.25 6.14
C LEU A 152 -13.50 7.90 6.23
N SER A 153 -13.15 7.06 7.22
CA SER A 153 -13.82 5.77 7.44
C SER A 153 -15.28 5.95 7.87
N ARG A 154 -15.55 6.91 8.77
CA ARG A 154 -16.92 7.25 9.16
C ARG A 154 -17.72 7.77 7.97
N LEU A 155 -17.13 8.67 7.18
CA LEU A 155 -17.76 9.23 5.99
C LEU A 155 -18.06 8.13 4.96
N ALA A 156 -17.14 7.24 4.69
CA ALA A 156 -17.34 6.09 3.81
C ALA A 156 -18.52 5.22 4.27
N GLY A 157 -18.63 4.95 5.57
CA GLY A 157 -19.76 4.23 6.14
C GLY A 157 -21.10 4.95 5.94
N VAL A 158 -21.14 6.26 6.16
CA VAL A 158 -22.36 7.08 5.99
C VAL A 158 -22.80 7.17 4.53
N THR A 159 -21.85 7.28 3.61
CA THR A 159 -22.14 7.36 2.15
C THR A 159 -22.36 6.01 1.49
N GLY A 160 -22.18 4.90 2.21
CA GLY A 160 -22.25 3.55 1.66
C GLY A 160 -21.12 3.27 0.65
N ARG A 161 -19.97 3.92 0.83
CA ARG A 161 -18.79 3.77 -0.03
C ARG A 161 -17.64 3.11 0.72
N SER A 162 -16.65 2.61 -0.01
CA SER A 162 -15.45 2.03 0.57
C SER A 162 -14.33 3.07 0.63
N PHE A 163 -13.58 3.06 1.73
CA PHE A 163 -12.29 3.73 1.87
C PHE A 163 -11.22 2.68 2.03
N MET A 164 -10.29 2.58 1.07
CA MET A 164 -9.32 1.49 0.95
C MET A 164 -7.91 2.06 0.83
N PHE A 165 -6.90 1.34 1.38
CA PHE A 165 -5.56 1.92 1.54
C PHE A 165 -4.45 0.87 1.72
N GLU A 166 -4.59 -0.34 1.17
CA GLU A 166 -3.62 -1.43 1.35
C GLU A 166 -2.21 -1.03 0.93
N SER A 167 -2.07 -0.25 -0.17
CA SER A 167 -0.77 0.19 -0.69
C SER A 167 -0.01 1.19 0.19
N THR A 168 -0.53 1.61 1.33
CA THR A 168 0.09 2.67 2.14
C THR A 168 1.30 2.22 2.96
N VAL A 169 1.43 0.92 3.29
CA VAL A 169 2.45 0.45 4.25
C VAL A 169 3.48 -0.50 3.63
N LEU A 170 3.07 -1.69 3.21
CA LEU A 170 3.95 -2.72 2.65
C LEU A 170 3.61 -3.01 1.18
N ASP A 171 3.42 -1.97 0.38
CA ASP A 171 3.02 -2.04 -1.03
C ASP A 171 1.72 -2.82 -1.24
N SER A 172 1.79 -4.09 -1.64
CA SER A 172 0.64 -4.95 -1.88
C SER A 172 0.47 -6.07 -0.86
N ALA A 173 1.33 -6.10 0.17
CA ALA A 173 1.18 -7.12 1.21
C ALA A 173 -0.19 -6.93 1.91
N PRO A 174 -0.98 -8.01 2.10
CA PRO A 174 -2.33 -7.91 2.63
C PRO A 174 -2.30 -7.70 4.15
N VAL A 175 -1.97 -6.49 4.59
CA VAL A 175 -1.84 -6.15 6.01
C VAL A 175 -3.19 -5.72 6.59
N PHE A 176 -3.83 -4.74 5.96
CA PHE A 176 -5.12 -4.23 6.47
C PHE A 176 -6.27 -5.17 6.14
N SER A 177 -6.28 -5.73 4.93
CA SER A 177 -7.27 -6.73 4.51
C SER A 177 -7.18 -8.01 5.33
N LEU A 178 -5.99 -8.44 5.75
CA LEU A 178 -5.82 -9.58 6.64
C LEU A 178 -6.66 -9.44 7.92
N PHE A 179 -6.52 -8.31 8.62
CA PHE A 179 -7.27 -8.08 9.86
C PHE A 179 -8.76 -7.81 9.60
N ARG A 180 -9.09 -7.16 8.50
CA ARG A 180 -10.47 -6.85 8.16
C ARG A 180 -11.29 -8.09 7.75
N GLU A 181 -10.68 -9.02 6.99
CA GLU A 181 -11.41 -10.11 6.33
C GLU A 181 -11.11 -11.50 6.91
N THR A 182 -9.88 -11.75 7.42
CA THR A 182 -9.45 -13.12 7.71
C THR A 182 -9.07 -13.39 9.17
N LEU A 183 -8.93 -12.37 10.00
CA LEU A 183 -8.60 -12.50 11.42
C LEU A 183 -9.71 -11.91 12.31
N PRO A 184 -10.95 -12.44 12.25
CA PRO A 184 -12.04 -11.92 13.09
C PRO A 184 -11.77 -12.18 14.57
N ALA A 185 -12.10 -11.19 15.43
CA ALA A 185 -11.98 -11.26 16.88
C ALA A 185 -10.55 -11.45 17.44
N VAL A 186 -9.51 -11.34 16.61
CA VAL A 186 -8.11 -11.35 17.09
C VAL A 186 -7.77 -10.04 17.76
N LYS A 187 -7.04 -10.10 18.88
CA LYS A 187 -6.45 -8.92 19.54
C LYS A 187 -4.97 -8.81 19.17
N LEU A 188 -4.61 -7.69 18.56
CA LEU A 188 -3.24 -7.34 18.27
C LEU A 188 -2.60 -6.77 19.55
N ARG A 189 -1.57 -7.45 20.08
CA ARG A 189 -0.80 -7.03 21.26
C ARG A 189 0.33 -6.08 20.90
N GLY A 190 0.90 -6.27 19.72
CA GLY A 190 1.98 -5.47 19.21
C GLY A 190 2.36 -5.90 17.79
N PHE A 191 3.22 -5.14 17.17
CA PHE A 191 3.85 -5.52 15.91
C PHE A 191 5.27 -4.96 15.84
N SER A 192 6.10 -5.62 15.05
CA SER A 192 7.44 -5.16 14.71
C SER A 192 7.71 -5.36 13.23
N GLY A 193 8.63 -4.58 12.66
CA GLY A 193 8.93 -4.74 11.23
C GLY A 193 10.14 -3.96 10.75
N ALA A 194 10.62 -4.37 9.58
CA ALA A 194 11.59 -3.65 8.76
C ALA A 194 10.83 -3.07 7.56
N PHE A 195 10.47 -1.79 7.63
CA PHE A 195 9.48 -1.18 6.75
C PHE A 195 10.05 -0.31 5.63
N ASN A 196 11.38 -0.18 5.56
CA ASN A 196 12.00 0.75 4.62
C ASN A 196 13.11 0.07 3.82
N SER A 197 12.88 -0.05 2.51
CA SER A 197 13.82 -0.66 1.56
C SER A 197 15.12 0.11 1.44
N THR A 198 15.07 1.44 1.45
CA THR A 198 16.24 2.31 1.34
C THR A 198 17.23 2.04 2.46
N THR A 199 16.75 2.05 3.71
CA THR A 199 17.62 1.80 4.88
C THR A 199 18.15 0.37 4.92
N ASN A 200 17.38 -0.63 4.48
CA ASN A 200 17.88 -2.00 4.36
C ASN A 200 19.06 -2.09 3.39
N VAL A 201 18.94 -1.49 2.20
CA VAL A 201 19.98 -1.47 1.18
C VAL A 201 21.23 -0.72 1.67
N ILE A 202 21.06 0.44 2.30
CA ILE A 202 22.18 1.23 2.84
C ILE A 202 22.92 0.44 3.91
N ILE A 203 22.22 -0.15 4.88
CA ILE A 203 22.83 -0.94 5.95
C ILE A 203 23.58 -2.14 5.36
N GLU A 204 23.00 -2.87 4.41
CA GLU A 204 23.67 -4.01 3.77
C GLU A 204 24.92 -3.61 3.01
N THR A 205 24.89 -2.50 2.29
CA THR A 205 26.08 -1.96 1.58
C THR A 205 27.18 -1.59 2.58
N MET A 206 26.83 -1.03 3.72
CA MET A 206 27.80 -0.72 4.78
C MET A 206 28.30 -1.98 5.51
N GLU A 207 27.50 -3.04 5.62
CA GLU A 207 27.94 -4.36 6.13
C GLU A 207 29.05 -4.98 5.25
N GLU A 208 29.09 -4.62 3.95
CA GLU A 208 30.16 -5.02 3.02
C GLU A 208 31.42 -4.18 3.16
N GLY A 209 31.44 -3.20 4.06
CA GLY A 209 32.58 -2.29 4.32
C GLY A 209 32.57 -1.02 3.48
N ARG A 210 31.52 -0.78 2.71
CA ARG A 210 31.36 0.42 1.91
C ARG A 210 30.85 1.59 2.76
N SER A 211 30.96 2.81 2.24
CA SER A 211 30.51 4.00 2.96
C SER A 211 28.99 4.16 2.96
N PHE A 212 28.48 5.04 3.81
CA PHE A 212 27.06 5.44 3.83
C PHE A 212 26.63 6.05 2.47
N GLU A 213 27.47 6.90 1.90
CA GLU A 213 27.22 7.57 0.61
C GLU A 213 27.14 6.55 -0.54
N GLU A 214 28.00 5.52 -0.53
CA GLU A 214 27.90 4.43 -1.48
C GLU A 214 26.63 3.61 -1.30
N GLY A 215 26.17 3.43 -0.06
CA GLY A 215 24.89 2.82 0.25
C GLY A 215 23.71 3.62 -0.31
N VAL A 216 23.71 4.93 -0.14
CA VAL A 216 22.70 5.83 -0.72
C VAL A 216 22.71 5.72 -2.25
N LYS A 217 23.88 5.75 -2.87
CA LYS A 217 24.00 5.60 -4.33
C LYS A 217 23.46 4.26 -4.81
N THR A 218 23.76 3.16 -4.11
CA THR A 218 23.20 1.84 -4.43
C THR A 218 21.66 1.84 -4.35
N ALA A 219 21.08 2.46 -3.32
CA ALA A 219 19.63 2.56 -3.17
C ALA A 219 18.98 3.39 -4.30
N GLN A 220 19.65 4.46 -4.76
CA GLN A 220 19.22 5.27 -5.90
C GLN A 220 19.27 4.47 -7.21
N GLU A 221 20.35 3.73 -7.45
CA GLU A 221 20.51 2.87 -8.64
C GLU A 221 19.45 1.76 -8.68
N LEU A 222 19.02 1.25 -7.53
CA LEU A 222 17.93 0.30 -7.40
C LEU A 222 16.54 0.96 -7.51
N GLY A 223 16.46 2.29 -7.56
CA GLY A 223 15.20 3.02 -7.68
C GLY A 223 14.32 2.97 -6.43
N VAL A 224 14.89 2.70 -5.24
CA VAL A 224 14.13 2.60 -3.99
C VAL A 224 14.20 3.86 -3.12
N THR A 225 14.97 4.87 -3.54
CA THR A 225 15.01 6.19 -2.90
C THR A 225 15.11 7.31 -3.92
N GLU A 226 14.69 8.50 -3.51
CA GLU A 226 14.81 9.73 -4.29
C GLU A 226 16.22 10.33 -4.15
N THR A 227 16.43 11.49 -4.76
CA THR A 227 17.71 12.23 -4.69
C THR A 227 18.07 12.59 -3.26
N ASP A 228 17.09 12.99 -2.45
CA ASP A 228 17.26 13.22 -1.01
C ASP A 228 16.68 12.03 -0.23
N PRO A 229 17.51 11.16 0.38
CA PRO A 229 17.07 10.03 1.17
C PRO A 229 16.68 10.42 2.61
N GLY A 230 16.63 11.69 2.96
CA GLY A 230 16.48 12.17 4.34
C GLY A 230 15.28 11.55 5.06
N HIS A 231 14.12 11.50 4.41
CA HIS A 231 12.92 10.90 4.98
C HIS A 231 13.08 9.41 5.33
N ASP A 232 13.84 8.68 4.53
CA ASP A 232 14.11 7.26 4.76
C ASP A 232 15.14 7.07 5.87
N VAL A 233 16.33 7.67 5.70
CA VAL A 233 17.48 7.43 6.58
C VAL A 233 17.30 7.99 7.98
N ASP A 234 16.48 9.03 8.13
CA ASP A 234 16.13 9.61 9.43
C ASP A 234 14.90 8.92 10.06
N GLY A 235 14.34 7.89 9.40
CA GLY A 235 13.27 7.02 9.92
C GLY A 235 11.86 7.60 9.81
N TRP A 236 11.65 8.71 9.10
CA TRP A 236 10.33 9.34 8.98
C TRP A 236 9.32 8.48 8.20
N ASP A 237 9.75 7.85 7.10
CA ASP A 237 8.87 6.94 6.33
C ASP A 237 8.37 5.78 7.20
N SER A 238 9.29 5.15 7.95
CA SER A 238 8.94 4.07 8.89
C SER A 238 8.04 4.56 10.02
N THR A 239 8.26 5.77 10.53
CA THR A 239 7.42 6.40 11.55
C THR A 239 5.98 6.62 11.05
N MET A 240 5.81 7.12 9.84
CA MET A 240 4.49 7.30 9.24
C MET A 240 3.77 5.96 9.05
N LYS A 241 4.50 4.91 8.65
CA LYS A 241 3.96 3.54 8.53
C LYS A 241 3.51 2.99 9.88
N VAL A 242 4.31 3.17 10.93
CA VAL A 242 3.96 2.81 12.31
C VAL A 242 2.67 3.49 12.76
N CYS A 243 2.57 4.81 12.57
CA CYS A 243 1.36 5.56 12.93
C CYS A 243 0.13 5.10 12.15
N ALA A 244 0.26 4.84 10.85
CA ALA A 244 -0.85 4.34 10.02
C ALA A 244 -1.33 2.95 10.48
N LEU A 245 -0.41 2.02 10.76
CA LEU A 245 -0.72 0.70 11.28
C LEU A 245 -1.39 0.75 12.66
N ALA A 246 -0.82 1.50 13.59
CA ALA A 246 -1.37 1.66 14.94
C ALA A 246 -2.78 2.31 14.90
N ARG A 247 -2.98 3.30 14.03
CA ARG A 247 -4.27 3.96 13.81
C ARG A 247 -5.35 2.98 13.39
N VAL A 248 -5.06 2.16 12.38
CA VAL A 248 -6.05 1.25 11.79
C VAL A 248 -6.23 -0.01 12.62
N LEU A 249 -5.13 -0.68 12.99
CA LEU A 249 -5.19 -2.01 13.60
C LEU A 249 -5.38 -1.97 15.11
N MET A 250 -4.87 -0.93 15.79
CA MET A 250 -4.94 -0.81 17.26
C MET A 250 -5.88 0.32 17.73
N LYS A 251 -6.48 1.06 16.79
CA LYS A 251 -7.34 2.23 17.06
C LYS A 251 -6.63 3.32 17.88
N SER A 252 -5.31 3.38 17.78
CA SER A 252 -4.48 4.33 18.52
C SER A 252 -4.47 5.71 17.86
N ALA A 253 -4.43 6.75 18.68
CA ALA A 253 -4.27 8.14 18.23
C ALA A 253 -2.81 8.56 18.02
N LEU A 254 -1.87 7.60 18.00
CA LEU A 254 -0.44 7.83 17.86
C LEU A 254 -0.13 8.75 16.66
N LEU A 255 0.68 9.77 16.92
CA LEU A 255 1.18 10.71 15.92
C LEU A 255 2.71 10.56 15.74
N PRO A 256 3.28 11.03 14.64
CA PRO A 256 4.73 10.91 14.41
C PRO A 256 5.61 11.51 15.50
N ALA A 257 5.13 12.55 16.20
CA ALA A 257 5.84 13.17 17.32
C ALA A 257 5.90 12.28 18.58
N ASP A 258 4.99 11.33 18.72
CA ASP A 258 4.92 10.41 19.86
C ASP A 258 5.84 9.20 19.69
N VAL A 259 6.40 8.99 18.50
CA VAL A 259 7.26 7.85 18.18
C VAL A 259 8.71 8.17 18.56
N GLN A 260 9.31 7.30 19.38
CA GLN A 260 10.74 7.37 19.67
C GLN A 260 11.54 7.03 18.41
N ARG A 261 12.07 8.04 17.74
CA ARG A 261 12.70 7.88 16.42
C ARG A 261 14.20 8.17 16.45
N GLU A 262 14.96 7.22 15.89
CA GLU A 262 16.39 7.34 15.61
C GLU A 262 16.66 6.80 14.19
N GLY A 263 17.37 7.60 13.38
CA GLY A 263 17.76 7.20 12.02
C GLY A 263 19.05 6.36 12.00
N ILE A 264 19.49 6.01 10.79
CA ILE A 264 20.67 5.15 10.58
C ILE A 264 21.99 5.91 10.41
N ARG A 265 21.99 7.26 10.42
CA ARG A 265 23.18 8.06 10.15
C ARG A 265 24.31 7.86 11.18
N GLY A 266 23.98 7.45 12.40
CA GLY A 266 24.94 7.18 13.47
C GLY A 266 25.67 5.84 13.35
N LEU A 267 25.29 4.99 12.40
CA LEU A 267 25.90 3.68 12.23
C LEU A 267 27.22 3.76 11.43
N SER A 268 28.23 3.01 11.85
CA SER A 268 29.50 2.89 11.14
C SER A 268 29.63 1.54 10.44
N PRO A 269 30.33 1.45 9.28
CA PRO A 269 30.58 0.18 8.60
C PRO A 269 31.23 -0.86 9.51
N ARG A 270 32.20 -0.47 10.34
CA ARG A 270 32.86 -1.37 11.28
C ARG A 270 31.91 -1.99 12.29
N GLN A 271 30.99 -1.20 12.83
CA GLN A 271 29.95 -1.68 13.75
C GLN A 271 29.01 -2.66 13.06
N LEU A 272 28.59 -2.35 11.84
CA LEU A 272 27.67 -3.19 11.06
C LEU A 272 28.33 -4.52 10.65
N GLN A 273 29.58 -4.50 10.19
CA GLN A 273 30.35 -5.71 9.86
C GLN A 273 30.49 -6.63 11.08
N LYS A 274 30.85 -6.06 12.25
CA LYS A 274 30.95 -6.82 13.49
C LYS A 274 29.63 -7.50 13.84
N ALA A 275 28.55 -6.74 13.90
CA ALA A 275 27.21 -7.26 14.22
C ALA A 275 26.77 -8.36 13.24
N ARG A 276 27.07 -8.17 11.95
CA ARG A 276 26.80 -9.16 10.90
C ARG A 276 27.58 -10.47 11.13
N SER A 277 28.88 -10.36 11.44
CA SER A 277 29.74 -11.54 11.72
C SER A 277 29.29 -12.32 12.96
N GLU A 278 28.66 -11.63 13.92
CA GLU A 278 28.10 -12.23 15.13
C GLU A 278 26.68 -12.82 14.90
N GLY A 279 26.16 -12.80 13.66
CA GLY A 279 24.84 -13.30 13.31
C GLY A 279 23.68 -12.42 13.80
N ARG A 280 23.96 -11.17 14.12
CA ARG A 280 23.00 -10.18 14.63
C ARG A 280 23.07 -8.85 13.85
N PRO A 281 22.75 -8.86 12.53
CA PRO A 281 22.81 -7.65 11.72
C PRO A 281 21.91 -6.55 12.27
N TYR A 282 22.24 -5.29 11.97
CA TYR A 282 21.37 -4.17 12.25
C TYR A 282 20.22 -4.07 11.23
N LYS A 283 19.07 -3.63 11.70
CA LYS A 283 17.93 -3.21 10.90
C LYS A 283 17.38 -1.92 11.48
N LEU A 284 16.79 -1.05 10.64
CA LEU A 284 15.93 0.00 11.15
C LEU A 284 14.61 -0.64 11.56
N MET A 285 14.51 -0.97 12.84
CA MET A 285 13.36 -1.67 13.40
C MET A 285 12.26 -0.69 13.80
N SER A 286 11.06 -1.00 13.39
CA SER A 286 9.83 -0.38 13.88
C SER A 286 9.18 -1.31 14.88
N ARG A 287 8.82 -0.81 16.06
CA ARG A 287 8.15 -1.59 17.10
C ARG A 287 6.97 -0.83 17.67
N VAL A 288 5.88 -1.53 17.86
CA VAL A 288 4.69 -1.01 18.54
C VAL A 288 4.20 -2.09 19.52
N ARG A 289 3.89 -1.67 20.73
CA ARG A 289 3.32 -2.57 21.76
C ARG A 289 2.27 -1.85 22.58
N VAL A 290 1.39 -2.63 23.18
CA VAL A 290 0.49 -2.15 24.22
C VAL A 290 1.20 -2.32 25.55
N ALA A 291 1.40 -1.22 26.28
CA ALA A 291 1.96 -1.24 27.62
C ALA A 291 0.93 -1.78 28.64
N GLU A 292 1.38 -2.06 29.86
CA GLU A 292 0.51 -2.63 30.93
C GLU A 292 -0.66 -1.69 31.30
N ASP A 293 -0.48 -0.40 31.17
CA ASP A 293 -1.52 0.62 31.40
C ASP A 293 -2.48 0.80 30.21
N GLY A 294 -2.28 0.05 29.13
CA GLY A 294 -3.09 0.11 27.91
C GLY A 294 -2.65 1.19 26.92
N THR A 295 -1.60 1.96 27.20
CA THR A 295 -1.05 2.93 26.24
C THR A 295 -0.31 2.22 25.11
N VAL A 296 -0.28 2.85 23.92
CA VAL A 296 0.46 2.34 22.78
C VAL A 296 1.81 3.04 22.71
N GLU A 297 2.87 2.28 22.90
CA GLU A 297 4.25 2.75 22.75
C GLU A 297 4.80 2.38 21.38
N ALA A 298 5.58 3.27 20.80
CA ALA A 298 6.17 3.07 19.47
C ALA A 298 7.60 3.57 19.37
N SER A 299 8.42 2.82 18.64
CA SER A 299 9.79 3.23 18.33
C SER A 299 10.18 2.85 16.90
N VAL A 300 11.06 3.66 16.32
CA VAL A 300 11.75 3.40 15.04
C VAL A 300 13.21 3.70 15.26
N ARG A 301 14.06 2.68 15.31
CA ARG A 301 15.49 2.85 15.60
C ARG A 301 16.32 1.67 15.06
N PRO A 302 17.64 1.86 14.87
CA PRO A 302 18.55 0.77 14.54
C PRO A 302 18.64 -0.24 15.69
N GLU A 303 18.37 -1.51 15.41
CA GLU A 303 18.47 -2.60 16.37
C GLU A 303 19.21 -3.79 15.76
N GLN A 304 19.93 -4.54 16.60
CA GLN A 304 20.50 -5.84 16.23
C GLN A 304 19.44 -6.91 16.33
N VAL A 305 19.20 -7.64 15.23
CA VAL A 305 18.20 -8.71 15.15
C VAL A 305 18.91 -10.00 14.74
N ALA A 306 18.70 -11.08 15.50
CA ALA A 306 19.33 -12.35 15.15
C ALA A 306 18.85 -12.86 13.77
N ILE A 307 19.76 -13.37 12.95
CA ILE A 307 19.41 -13.90 11.61
C ILE A 307 18.43 -15.07 11.68
N THR A 308 18.33 -15.73 12.83
CA THR A 308 17.37 -16.81 13.11
C THR A 308 15.95 -16.29 13.40
N GLU A 309 15.81 -15.01 13.71
CA GLU A 309 14.51 -14.37 13.87
C GLU A 309 13.91 -13.99 12.51
N PRO A 310 12.57 -14.02 12.34
CA PRO A 310 11.93 -13.75 11.05
C PRO A 310 12.35 -12.43 10.41
N LEU A 311 12.55 -11.38 11.22
CA LEU A 311 12.92 -10.04 10.72
C LEU A 311 14.41 -9.89 10.46
N GLY A 312 15.27 -10.67 11.14
CA GLY A 312 16.73 -10.62 10.96
C GLY A 312 17.19 -11.13 9.59
N GLY A 313 16.41 -12.01 8.97
CA GLY A 313 16.65 -12.54 7.64
C GLY A 313 16.22 -11.65 6.47
N VAL A 314 15.53 -10.55 6.73
CA VAL A 314 15.06 -9.61 5.70
C VAL A 314 16.23 -8.89 5.06
N ARG A 315 16.33 -8.92 3.71
CA ARG A 315 17.47 -8.40 2.95
C ARG A 315 17.06 -7.62 1.71
N GLY A 316 17.99 -6.78 1.25
CA GLY A 316 17.84 -5.97 0.06
C GLY A 316 16.62 -5.04 0.19
N THR A 317 15.81 -4.99 -0.85
CA THR A 317 14.60 -4.16 -0.87
C THR A 317 13.40 -4.81 -0.17
N SER A 318 13.53 -6.04 0.39
CA SER A 318 12.43 -6.76 1.04
C SER A 318 11.95 -6.06 2.30
N LEU A 319 10.65 -6.16 2.55
CA LEU A 319 9.98 -5.58 3.71
C LEU A 319 9.33 -6.71 4.52
N ALA A 320 9.21 -6.53 5.83
CA ALA A 320 8.55 -7.52 6.67
C ALA A 320 7.85 -6.88 7.87
N ILE A 321 6.76 -7.51 8.27
CA ILE A 321 6.04 -7.21 9.51
C ILE A 321 5.77 -8.50 10.27
N HIS A 322 5.96 -8.46 11.57
CA HIS A 322 5.58 -9.51 12.53
C HIS A 322 4.53 -8.98 13.47
N PHE A 323 3.44 -9.71 13.62
CA PHE A 323 2.33 -9.39 14.52
C PHE A 323 2.36 -10.30 15.75
N GLU A 324 2.22 -9.72 16.92
CA GLU A 324 2.01 -10.42 18.19
C GLU A 324 0.51 -10.48 18.50
N LEU A 325 -0.05 -11.69 18.54
CA LEU A 325 -1.49 -11.93 18.60
C LEU A 325 -1.87 -12.66 19.90
N ASP A 326 -3.13 -12.55 20.30
CA ASP A 326 -3.61 -13.22 21.51
C ASP A 326 -3.93 -14.72 21.30
N VAL A 327 -4.25 -15.11 20.08
CA VAL A 327 -4.73 -16.46 19.71
C VAL A 327 -3.64 -17.35 19.11
N MET A 328 -2.50 -16.78 18.76
CA MET A 328 -1.35 -17.50 18.21
C MET A 328 -0.05 -16.76 18.56
N PRO A 329 1.11 -17.47 18.66
CA PRO A 329 2.37 -16.83 19.08
C PRO A 329 2.80 -15.66 18.21
N GLY A 330 2.48 -15.69 16.91
CA GLY A 330 2.76 -14.60 16.00
C GLY A 330 2.47 -14.96 14.56
N LEU A 331 2.41 -13.93 13.72
CA LEU A 331 2.27 -14.04 12.28
C LEU A 331 3.25 -13.09 11.60
N THR A 332 4.03 -13.60 10.66
CA THR A 332 4.98 -12.78 9.90
C THR A 332 4.60 -12.76 8.43
N ILE A 333 4.55 -11.55 7.87
CA ILE A 333 4.41 -11.33 6.42
C ILE A 333 5.72 -10.76 5.91
N ILE A 334 6.24 -11.33 4.83
CA ILE A 334 7.44 -10.84 4.15
C ILE A 334 7.05 -10.53 2.70
N SER A 335 7.26 -9.28 2.31
CA SER A 335 7.18 -8.84 0.91
C SER A 335 8.57 -8.89 0.30
N HIS A 336 8.78 -9.83 -0.61
CA HIS A 336 10.08 -10.02 -1.25
C HIS A 336 10.27 -9.02 -2.40
N ARG A 337 11.28 -8.15 -2.27
CA ARG A 337 11.70 -7.20 -3.32
C ARG A 337 10.52 -6.41 -3.92
N PRO A 338 9.71 -5.75 -3.07
CA PRO A 338 8.61 -4.93 -3.56
C PRO A 338 9.13 -3.84 -4.51
N ASN A 339 8.27 -3.43 -5.40
CA ASN A 339 8.58 -2.45 -6.43
C ASN A 339 7.33 -1.65 -6.82
N LEU A 340 7.48 -0.74 -7.77
CA LEU A 340 6.38 0.11 -8.24
C LEU A 340 5.16 -0.68 -8.74
N GLN A 341 5.37 -1.85 -9.35
CA GLN A 341 4.28 -2.70 -9.82
C GLN A 341 3.53 -3.34 -8.65
N SER A 342 4.23 -3.73 -7.57
CA SER A 342 3.57 -4.24 -6.36
C SER A 342 2.73 -3.17 -5.68
N THR A 343 3.20 -1.92 -5.59
CA THR A 343 2.41 -0.80 -5.07
C THR A 343 1.13 -0.58 -5.92
N ALA A 344 1.27 -0.60 -7.24
CA ALA A 344 0.12 -0.50 -8.15
C ALA A 344 -0.86 -1.67 -7.99
N TYR A 345 -0.35 -2.88 -7.74
CA TYR A 345 -1.19 -4.04 -7.50
C TYR A 345 -2.01 -3.93 -6.21
N GLY A 346 -1.46 -3.36 -5.14
CA GLY A 346 -2.23 -3.10 -3.93
C GLY A 346 -3.45 -2.19 -4.16
N LEU A 347 -3.30 -1.15 -5.00
CA LEU A 347 -4.42 -0.30 -5.42
C LEU A 347 -5.45 -1.07 -6.28
N LEU A 348 -4.99 -1.95 -7.17
CA LEU A 348 -5.87 -2.81 -7.96
C LEU A 348 -6.61 -3.81 -7.07
N ALA A 349 -5.94 -4.42 -6.10
CA ALA A 349 -6.55 -5.33 -5.14
C ALA A 349 -7.63 -4.63 -4.31
N ASP A 350 -7.34 -3.41 -3.83
CA ASP A 350 -8.32 -2.57 -3.16
C ASP A 350 -9.54 -2.29 -4.05
N PHE A 351 -9.31 -1.99 -5.34
CA PHE A 351 -10.40 -1.77 -6.30
C PHE A 351 -11.29 -3.01 -6.48
N LEU A 352 -10.70 -4.19 -6.55
CA LEU A 352 -11.47 -5.44 -6.70
C LEU A 352 -12.18 -5.86 -5.40
N ASN A 353 -11.70 -5.38 -4.26
CA ASN A 353 -12.26 -5.66 -2.93
C ASN A 353 -13.25 -4.59 -2.44
N ILE A 354 -13.56 -3.56 -3.23
CA ILE A 354 -14.64 -2.62 -2.85
C ILE A 354 -15.96 -3.39 -2.78
N ARG A 355 -16.73 -3.10 -1.73
CA ARG A 355 -18.08 -3.68 -1.60
C ARG A 355 -18.99 -3.04 -2.63
N ILE A 356 -19.46 -3.84 -3.57
CA ILE A 356 -20.34 -3.42 -4.66
C ILE A 356 -21.78 -3.72 -4.32
#